data_3cd7de293abcd2fcf40b3cadefb4f100
#
_entry.id   3cd7de293abcd2fcf40b3cadefb4f100
#
_cell.length_a   1.000
_cell.length_b   1.000
_cell.length_c   1.000
_cell.angle_alpha   90.00
_cell.angle_beta   90.00
_cell.angle_gamma   90.00
#
_symmetry.space_group_name_H-M   'P 1'
#
loop_
_entity.id
_entity.type
_entity.pdbx_description
1 polymer ?
#
loop_
_entity_poly.entity_id
_entity_poly.type
_entity_poly.pdbx_seq_one_letter_code
_entity_poly.pdbx_strand_id
1 'polypeptide(L)'
;QNDVWIEVWNEPYRYDRANGYTDAIWLQNMNELTSIIRATGNKNIVVIPCAEQGQDESILLNKGNEFLAGKSNILFDIHAYEKWLLDSPTNMNNRLNALNHYNLPIIFGETAPMNAGILMNPYSFLNFIYDKGISVCAWVWKKDESDQDALMTRDGLPNNTNNNNWGTTYKNLALKSRNPKP
;
A
#
# COMPACT_ATOMS: atom_id res chain seq x y z
N GLN A 1 -2.50 15.29 -18.45
CA GLN A 1 -2.83 13.86 -18.31
C GLN A 1 -3.31 13.63 -16.87
N ASN A 2 -4.61 13.39 -16.70
CA ASN A 2 -5.20 13.23 -15.34
C ASN A 2 -5.06 11.79 -14.79
N ASP A 3 -4.47 10.90 -15.59
CA ASP A 3 -4.42 9.45 -15.31
C ASP A 3 -3.08 9.00 -14.69
N VAL A 4 -2.22 9.95 -14.33
CA VAL A 4 -0.93 9.69 -13.69
C VAL A 4 -0.99 10.11 -12.24
N TRP A 5 -0.70 9.21 -11.33
CA TRP A 5 -0.50 9.52 -9.92
C TRP A 5 1.00 9.67 -9.66
N ILE A 6 1.37 10.51 -8.74
CA ILE A 6 2.76 10.82 -8.42
C ILE A 6 3.02 10.42 -6.98
N GLU A 7 3.76 9.35 -6.78
CA GLU A 7 4.27 9.01 -5.48
C GLU A 7 5.55 9.81 -5.20
N VAL A 8 5.59 10.49 -4.04
CA VAL A 8 6.65 11.45 -3.74
C VAL A 8 7.95 10.79 -3.29
N TRP A 9 7.87 9.60 -2.75
CA TRP A 9 9.03 8.86 -2.23
C TRP A 9 8.65 7.40 -1.99
N ASN A 10 9.38 6.45 -2.58
CA ASN A 10 9.16 5.04 -2.29
C ASN A 10 9.80 4.65 -0.95
N GLU A 11 9.05 3.98 -0.07
CA GLU A 11 9.53 3.36 1.17
C GLU A 11 10.46 4.25 2.02
N PRO A 12 10.03 5.46 2.41
CA PRO A 12 10.86 6.35 3.20
C PRO A 12 11.04 5.80 4.62
N TYR A 13 12.20 6.13 5.19
CA TYR A 13 12.57 5.84 6.58
C TYR A 13 12.73 4.34 6.87
N ARG A 14 13.52 4.03 7.88
CA ARG A 14 13.79 2.67 8.31
C ARG A 14 12.89 2.24 9.47
N TYR A 15 12.81 0.93 9.66
CA TYR A 15 12.11 0.32 10.79
C TYR A 15 12.57 0.88 12.14
N ASP A 16 11.66 0.81 13.10
CA ASP A 16 11.89 1.18 14.49
C ASP A 16 12.50 2.58 14.68
N ARG A 17 12.23 3.48 13.72
CA ARG A 17 12.75 4.83 13.69
C ARG A 17 14.29 4.91 13.80
N ALA A 18 14.95 3.89 13.23
CA ALA A 18 16.41 3.73 13.31
C ALA A 18 17.21 4.94 12.79
N ASN A 19 16.64 5.74 11.89
CA ASN A 19 17.25 6.96 11.35
C ASN A 19 16.87 8.22 12.16
N GLY A 20 16.27 8.06 13.33
CA GLY A 20 15.87 9.18 14.19
C GLY A 20 14.74 10.05 13.63
N TYR A 21 13.98 9.61 12.64
CA TYR A 21 12.83 10.36 12.15
C TYR A 21 11.71 10.41 13.20
N THR A 22 10.90 11.47 13.14
CA THR A 22 9.73 11.68 13.98
C THR A 22 8.50 11.95 13.11
N ASP A 23 7.31 11.89 13.72
CA ASP A 23 6.07 12.28 13.05
C ASP A 23 6.14 13.70 12.48
N ALA A 24 6.84 14.63 13.19
CA ALA A 24 7.04 16.00 12.74
C ALA A 24 7.96 16.07 11.52
N ILE A 25 9.03 15.29 11.46
CA ILE A 25 9.94 15.20 10.31
C ILE A 25 9.20 14.65 9.10
N TRP A 26 8.43 13.57 9.28
CA TRP A 26 7.61 13.02 8.19
C TRP A 26 6.64 14.08 7.65
N LEU A 27 5.90 14.75 8.54
CA LEU A 27 4.94 15.77 8.14
C LEU A 27 5.61 16.92 7.38
N GLN A 28 6.76 17.39 7.83
CA GLN A 28 7.54 18.43 7.17
C GLN A 28 7.97 17.99 5.76
N ASN A 29 8.59 16.82 5.65
CA ASN A 29 9.10 16.31 4.38
C ASN A 29 7.99 16.08 3.36
N MET A 30 6.87 15.46 3.78
CA MET A 30 5.74 15.21 2.88
C MET A 30 5.06 16.51 2.44
N ASN A 31 4.99 17.53 3.30
CA ASN A 31 4.51 18.85 2.95
C ASN A 31 5.43 19.54 1.92
N GLU A 32 6.74 19.48 2.12
CA GLU A 32 7.72 20.07 1.21
C GLU A 32 7.64 19.44 -0.18
N LEU A 33 7.69 18.09 -0.27
CA LEU A 33 7.62 17.36 -1.54
C LEU A 33 6.30 17.65 -2.28
N THR A 34 5.18 17.63 -1.56
CA THR A 34 3.87 17.97 -2.14
C THR A 34 3.85 19.40 -2.66
N SER A 35 4.42 20.34 -1.92
CA SER A 35 4.48 21.76 -2.31
C SER A 35 5.30 21.97 -3.57
N ILE A 36 6.42 21.26 -3.73
CA ILE A 36 7.25 21.30 -4.95
C ILE A 36 6.43 20.84 -6.16
N ILE A 37 5.70 19.73 -6.03
CA ILE A 37 4.84 19.23 -7.11
C ILE A 37 3.75 20.24 -7.45
N ARG A 38 3.07 20.79 -6.45
CA ARG A 38 1.97 21.74 -6.63
C ARG A 38 2.44 23.08 -7.22
N ALA A 39 3.67 23.50 -6.91
CA ALA A 39 4.28 24.72 -7.47
C ALA A 39 4.47 24.64 -9.00
N THR A 40 4.54 23.44 -9.58
CA THR A 40 4.57 23.27 -11.05
C THR A 40 3.21 23.44 -11.72
N GLY A 41 2.14 23.67 -10.97
CA GLY A 41 0.76 23.70 -11.47
C GLY A 41 0.14 22.30 -11.63
N ASN A 42 0.84 21.23 -11.26
CA ASN A 42 0.34 19.87 -11.36
C ASN A 42 -0.80 19.65 -10.35
N LYS A 43 -1.93 19.11 -10.84
CA LYS A 43 -3.14 18.82 -10.05
C LYS A 43 -3.45 17.32 -9.92
N ASN A 44 -2.58 16.46 -10.42
CA ASN A 44 -2.78 15.01 -10.32
C ASN A 44 -2.82 14.55 -8.86
N ILE A 45 -3.28 13.32 -8.64
CA ILE A 45 -3.20 12.70 -7.31
C ILE A 45 -1.72 12.59 -6.93
N VAL A 46 -1.42 13.08 -5.73
CA VAL A 46 -0.11 12.89 -5.09
C VAL A 46 -0.27 11.79 -4.05
N VAL A 47 0.56 10.78 -4.17
CA VAL A 47 0.59 9.61 -3.29
C VAL A 47 1.66 9.84 -2.24
N ILE A 48 1.27 9.74 -0.99
CA ILE A 48 2.11 10.03 0.18
C ILE A 48 2.36 8.74 0.94
N PRO A 49 3.60 8.24 0.94
CA PRO A 49 3.91 7.00 1.65
C PRO A 49 3.87 7.19 3.16
N CYS A 50 3.48 6.16 3.87
CA CYS A 50 3.67 6.11 5.32
C CYS A 50 5.15 5.81 5.67
N ALA A 51 5.47 5.64 6.94
CA ALA A 51 6.85 5.46 7.39
C ALA A 51 7.26 3.97 7.44
N GLU A 52 8.49 3.73 7.88
CA GLU A 52 9.06 2.39 8.07
C GLU A 52 8.94 1.51 6.83
N GLN A 53 9.53 1.98 5.73
CA GLN A 53 9.47 1.30 4.44
C GLN A 53 8.01 1.03 4.00
N GLY A 54 7.14 2.01 4.20
CA GLY A 54 5.74 1.92 3.79
C GLY A 54 4.84 1.09 4.71
N GLN A 55 5.32 0.53 5.83
CA GLN A 55 4.53 -0.41 6.62
C GLN A 55 3.95 0.15 7.92
N ASP A 56 4.30 1.40 8.33
CA ASP A 56 3.84 2.01 9.58
C ASP A 56 2.70 3.01 9.34
N GLU A 57 1.46 2.53 9.44
CA GLU A 57 0.28 3.36 9.36
C GLU A 57 0.07 4.27 10.58
N SER A 58 0.77 4.03 11.69
CA SER A 58 0.59 4.85 12.91
C SER A 58 0.87 6.32 12.65
N ILE A 59 1.80 6.62 11.74
CA ILE A 59 2.12 7.99 11.35
C ILE A 59 0.95 8.66 10.64
N LEU A 60 0.17 7.90 9.86
CA LEU A 60 -1.03 8.42 9.19
C LEU A 60 -2.14 8.68 10.22
N LEU A 61 -2.31 7.82 11.22
CA LEU A 61 -3.26 8.01 12.30
C LEU A 61 -2.92 9.27 13.11
N ASN A 62 -1.62 9.53 13.33
CA ASN A 62 -1.14 10.66 14.11
C ASN A 62 -1.13 11.98 13.33
N LYS A 63 -0.80 11.96 12.04
CA LYS A 63 -0.51 13.15 11.23
C LYS A 63 -1.29 13.25 9.93
N GLY A 64 -2.01 12.22 9.51
CA GLY A 64 -2.71 12.20 8.23
C GLY A 64 -3.72 13.34 8.09
N ASN A 65 -4.56 13.57 9.07
CA ASN A 65 -5.54 14.66 9.04
C ASN A 65 -4.89 16.04 9.08
N GLU A 66 -3.80 16.21 9.86
CA GLU A 66 -3.02 17.45 9.87
C GLU A 66 -2.40 17.70 8.49
N PHE A 67 -1.86 16.67 7.86
CA PHE A 67 -1.31 16.76 6.51
C PHE A 67 -2.37 17.13 5.46
N LEU A 68 -3.58 16.54 5.54
CA LEU A 68 -4.67 16.77 4.57
C LEU A 68 -5.24 18.18 4.63
N ALA A 69 -5.05 18.91 5.74
CA ALA A 69 -5.65 20.22 5.92
C ALA A 69 -5.32 21.17 4.77
N GLY A 70 -6.37 21.66 4.08
CA GLY A 70 -6.24 22.57 2.95
C GLY A 70 -5.70 21.95 1.65
N LYS A 71 -5.55 20.62 1.58
CA LYS A 71 -5.06 19.93 0.38
C LYS A 71 -6.17 19.14 -0.31
N SER A 72 -5.98 18.93 -1.60
CA SER A 72 -6.85 18.09 -2.44
C SER A 72 -6.00 17.15 -3.31
N ASN A 73 -6.64 16.10 -3.81
CA ASN A 73 -5.99 15.09 -4.66
C ASN A 73 -4.78 14.46 -3.98
N ILE A 74 -4.98 14.02 -2.73
CA ILE A 74 -4.01 13.29 -1.93
C ILE A 74 -4.52 11.86 -1.72
N LEU A 75 -3.61 10.89 -1.75
CA LEU A 75 -3.83 9.50 -1.40
C LEU A 75 -2.66 9.03 -0.54
N PHE A 76 -2.92 8.39 0.58
CA PHE A 76 -1.86 7.78 1.39
C PHE A 76 -1.57 6.37 0.92
N ASP A 77 -0.30 6.01 0.89
CA ASP A 77 0.16 4.69 0.52
C ASP A 77 0.70 3.90 1.71
N ILE A 78 0.31 2.64 1.77
CA ILE A 78 0.78 1.67 2.75
C ILE A 78 1.27 0.43 1.99
N HIS A 79 2.46 -0.06 2.34
CA HIS A 79 2.97 -1.32 1.84
C HIS A 79 2.63 -2.45 2.81
N ALA A 80 1.92 -3.46 2.35
CA ALA A 80 1.49 -4.57 3.21
C ALA A 80 2.41 -5.78 3.05
N TYR A 81 3.44 -5.82 3.88
CA TYR A 81 4.36 -6.95 4.02
C TYR A 81 4.32 -7.51 5.45
N GLU A 82 5.46 -7.79 6.08
CA GLU A 82 5.54 -8.52 7.35
C GLU A 82 4.68 -7.92 8.46
N LYS A 83 4.70 -6.60 8.63
CA LYS A 83 3.92 -5.91 9.67
C LYS A 83 2.41 -6.05 9.50
N TRP A 84 1.97 -6.41 8.28
CA TRP A 84 0.57 -6.62 7.97
C TRP A 84 0.22 -8.09 7.80
N LEU A 85 0.98 -8.82 6.97
CA LEU A 85 0.63 -10.17 6.55
C LEU A 85 0.93 -11.23 7.59
N LEU A 86 1.83 -10.95 8.56
CA LEU A 86 2.11 -11.83 9.69
C LEU A 86 1.28 -11.50 10.94
N ASP A 87 0.51 -10.43 10.90
CA ASP A 87 -0.36 -10.05 12.00
C ASP A 87 -1.58 -10.99 12.11
N SER A 88 -2.19 -11.04 13.28
CA SER A 88 -3.43 -11.79 13.46
C SER A 88 -4.57 -11.16 12.66
N PRO A 89 -5.54 -11.94 12.14
CA PRO A 89 -6.71 -11.41 11.46
C PRO A 89 -7.46 -10.36 12.29
N THR A 90 -7.54 -10.54 13.60
CA THR A 90 -8.18 -9.59 14.51
C THR A 90 -7.44 -8.26 14.55
N ASN A 91 -6.13 -8.26 14.74
CA ASN A 91 -5.32 -7.05 14.78
C ASN A 91 -5.34 -6.33 13.42
N MET A 92 -5.16 -7.07 12.33
CA MET A 92 -5.25 -6.54 10.98
C MET A 92 -6.57 -5.80 10.74
N ASN A 93 -7.69 -6.41 11.14
CA ASN A 93 -9.00 -5.80 11.01
C ASN A 93 -9.15 -4.55 11.91
N ASN A 94 -8.60 -4.56 13.12
CA ASN A 94 -8.61 -3.40 14.01
C ASN A 94 -7.81 -2.23 13.44
N ARG A 95 -6.64 -2.48 12.86
CA ARG A 95 -5.80 -1.48 12.18
C ARG A 95 -6.54 -0.84 10.99
N LEU A 96 -7.18 -1.67 10.17
CA LEU A 96 -8.00 -1.19 9.04
C LEU A 96 -9.21 -0.37 9.53
N ASN A 97 -9.85 -0.77 10.61
CA ASN A 97 -10.94 0.00 11.21
C ASN A 97 -10.47 1.36 11.75
N ALA A 98 -9.28 1.43 12.34
CA ALA A 98 -8.70 2.69 12.80
C ALA A 98 -8.47 3.65 11.62
N LEU A 99 -7.87 3.19 10.53
CA LEU A 99 -7.69 3.99 9.31
C LEU A 99 -9.02 4.51 8.75
N ASN A 100 -10.03 3.65 8.69
CA ASN A 100 -11.36 4.03 8.22
C ASN A 100 -12.05 5.04 9.15
N HIS A 101 -11.88 4.92 10.47
CA HIS A 101 -12.44 5.85 11.45
C HIS A 101 -11.96 7.29 11.23
N TYR A 102 -10.70 7.46 10.83
CA TYR A 102 -10.11 8.78 10.53
C TYR A 102 -10.45 9.29 9.11
N ASN A 103 -11.22 8.55 8.31
CA ASN A 103 -11.57 8.89 6.92
C ASN A 103 -10.33 9.23 6.06
N LEU A 104 -9.23 8.53 6.28
CA LEU A 104 -8.02 8.74 5.50
C LEU A 104 -8.18 8.11 4.11
N PRO A 105 -7.91 8.85 3.03
CA PRO A 105 -7.89 8.28 1.68
C PRO A 105 -6.63 7.41 1.52
N ILE A 106 -6.79 6.09 1.54
CA ILE A 106 -5.69 5.14 1.52
C ILE A 106 -5.73 4.18 0.33
N ILE A 107 -4.55 3.74 -0.07
CA ILE A 107 -4.31 2.59 -0.94
C ILE A 107 -3.24 1.71 -0.29
N PHE A 108 -3.29 0.42 -0.55
CA PHE A 108 -2.11 -0.42 -0.36
C PHE A 108 -1.37 -0.51 -1.69
N GLY A 109 -0.32 0.31 -1.85
CA GLY A 109 0.44 0.44 -3.10
C GLY A 109 1.30 -0.77 -3.41
N GLU A 110 1.66 -1.53 -2.38
CA GLU A 110 2.36 -2.80 -2.54
C GLU A 110 1.86 -3.87 -1.57
N THR A 111 1.79 -5.09 -2.06
CA THR A 111 1.70 -6.32 -1.27
C THR A 111 2.18 -7.50 -2.09
N ALA A 112 2.87 -8.44 -1.46
CA ALA A 112 3.37 -9.66 -2.09
C ALA A 112 3.47 -10.81 -1.08
N PRO A 113 3.57 -12.06 -1.56
CA PRO A 113 3.72 -13.22 -0.68
C PRO A 113 5.14 -13.38 -0.12
N MET A 114 6.16 -12.72 -0.71
CA MET A 114 7.54 -12.87 -0.27
C MET A 114 8.13 -11.49 0.03
N ASN A 115 8.81 -11.35 1.17
CA ASN A 115 9.68 -10.22 1.45
C ASN A 115 10.79 -10.63 2.41
N ALA A 116 12.00 -10.10 2.24
CA ALA A 116 13.18 -10.38 3.09
C ALA A 116 13.40 -11.89 3.36
N GLY A 117 13.06 -12.76 2.41
CA GLY A 117 13.18 -14.21 2.55
C GLY A 117 12.04 -14.88 3.33
N ILE A 118 11.01 -14.14 3.72
CA ILE A 118 9.86 -14.64 4.47
C ILE A 118 8.69 -14.85 3.52
N LEU A 119 8.18 -16.09 3.44
CA LEU A 119 6.96 -16.41 2.70
C LEU A 119 5.74 -16.14 3.58
N MET A 120 4.84 -15.31 3.08
CA MET A 120 3.62 -14.89 3.75
C MET A 120 2.39 -15.27 2.93
N ASN A 121 1.23 -15.31 3.57
CA ASN A 121 -0.03 -15.56 2.87
C ASN A 121 -0.93 -14.31 2.88
N PRO A 122 -1.04 -13.58 1.77
CA PRO A 122 -1.83 -12.36 1.70
C PRO A 122 -3.35 -12.60 1.62
N TYR A 123 -3.83 -13.83 1.55
CA TYR A 123 -5.23 -14.14 1.27
C TYR A 123 -6.22 -13.49 2.24
N SER A 124 -5.99 -13.60 3.56
CA SER A 124 -6.88 -13.00 4.57
C SER A 124 -6.88 -11.47 4.47
N PHE A 125 -5.70 -10.87 4.30
CA PHE A 125 -5.55 -9.44 4.11
C PHE A 125 -6.33 -8.95 2.88
N LEU A 126 -6.16 -9.60 1.74
CA LEU A 126 -6.85 -9.24 0.50
C LEU A 126 -8.39 -9.32 0.62
N ASN A 127 -8.90 -10.29 1.37
CA ASN A 127 -10.34 -10.36 1.63
C ASN A 127 -10.82 -9.21 2.52
N PHE A 128 -10.10 -8.89 3.60
CA PHE A 128 -10.46 -7.77 4.48
C PHE A 128 -10.48 -6.43 3.73
N ILE A 129 -9.44 -6.12 2.96
CA ILE A 129 -9.40 -4.86 2.22
C ILE A 129 -10.49 -4.79 1.14
N TYR A 130 -10.78 -5.91 0.46
CA TYR A 130 -11.87 -5.97 -0.49
C TYR A 130 -13.23 -5.68 0.19
N ASP A 131 -13.50 -6.31 1.33
CA ASP A 131 -14.76 -6.11 2.06
C ASP A 131 -14.92 -4.68 2.60
N LYS A 132 -13.82 -3.96 2.79
CA LYS A 132 -13.79 -2.54 3.19
C LYS A 132 -13.73 -1.56 2.01
N GLY A 133 -13.67 -2.06 0.77
CA GLY A 133 -13.57 -1.21 -0.42
C GLY A 133 -12.24 -0.49 -0.59
N ILE A 134 -11.17 -0.99 0.02
CA ILE A 134 -9.83 -0.41 -0.08
C ILE A 134 -9.11 -1.01 -1.29
N SER A 135 -8.45 -0.16 -2.07
CA SER A 135 -7.69 -0.57 -3.25
C SER A 135 -6.30 -1.11 -2.89
N VAL A 136 -5.78 -2.04 -3.70
CA VAL A 136 -4.46 -2.63 -3.53
C VAL A 136 -3.77 -2.87 -4.87
N CYS A 137 -2.45 -2.65 -4.90
CA CYS A 137 -1.58 -3.05 -6.00
C CYS A 137 -0.73 -4.26 -5.57
N ALA A 138 -0.60 -5.22 -6.46
CA ALA A 138 0.27 -6.37 -6.23
C ALA A 138 1.72 -6.03 -6.60
N TRP A 139 2.63 -6.43 -5.81
CA TRP A 139 4.02 -6.58 -6.20
C TRP A 139 4.23 -8.04 -6.61
N VAL A 140 4.53 -8.41 -7.89
CA VAL A 140 4.78 -7.48 -8.98
C VAL A 140 4.16 -8.00 -10.29
N TRP A 141 3.74 -7.10 -11.17
CA TRP A 141 3.32 -7.43 -12.52
C TRP A 141 4.54 -7.83 -13.37
N LYS A 142 4.91 -9.10 -13.32
CA LYS A 142 6.09 -9.67 -13.97
C LYS A 142 5.76 -11.05 -14.51
N LYS A 143 6.40 -11.44 -15.62
CA LYS A 143 6.34 -12.78 -16.20
C LYS A 143 7.63 -13.55 -15.89
N ASP A 144 7.69 -14.17 -14.73
CA ASP A 144 8.86 -14.91 -14.29
C ASP A 144 8.51 -15.84 -13.10
N GLU A 145 8.28 -17.10 -13.38
CA GLU A 145 7.94 -18.10 -12.35
C GLU A 145 9.06 -18.40 -11.36
N SER A 146 10.27 -17.94 -11.62
CA SER A 146 11.37 -18.06 -10.67
C SER A 146 11.35 -16.95 -9.59
N ASP A 147 10.63 -15.85 -9.87
CA ASP A 147 10.36 -14.79 -8.90
C ASP A 147 9.04 -15.09 -8.17
N GLN A 148 9.10 -15.28 -6.88
CA GLN A 148 7.94 -15.68 -6.06
C GLN A 148 6.89 -14.57 -5.96
N ASP A 149 7.26 -13.32 -6.20
CA ASP A 149 6.37 -12.16 -6.18
C ASP A 149 5.74 -11.88 -7.55
N ALA A 150 6.27 -12.50 -8.61
CA ALA A 150 5.72 -12.34 -9.94
C ALA A 150 4.30 -12.92 -10.03
N LEU A 151 3.36 -12.14 -10.57
CA LEU A 151 1.98 -12.57 -10.76
C LEU A 151 1.80 -13.60 -11.86
N MET A 152 2.72 -13.68 -12.81
CA MET A 152 2.60 -14.53 -14.00
C MET A 152 3.83 -15.37 -14.25
N THR A 153 3.61 -16.55 -14.83
CA THR A 153 4.67 -17.34 -15.47
C THR A 153 5.09 -16.68 -16.79
N ARG A 154 6.20 -17.14 -17.38
CA ARG A 154 6.68 -16.67 -18.69
C ARG A 154 5.63 -16.87 -19.79
N ASP A 155 4.80 -17.91 -19.69
CA ASP A 155 3.70 -18.18 -20.60
C ASP A 155 2.45 -17.31 -20.35
N GLY A 156 2.49 -16.42 -19.36
CA GLY A 156 1.38 -15.53 -19.03
C GLY A 156 0.23 -16.18 -18.24
N LEU A 157 0.47 -17.35 -17.67
CA LEU A 157 -0.45 -18.00 -16.74
C LEU A 157 -0.23 -17.45 -15.31
N PRO A 158 -1.24 -17.58 -14.40
CA PRO A 158 -1.02 -17.21 -13.00
C PRO A 158 0.16 -17.96 -12.39
N ASN A 159 1.10 -17.23 -11.79
CA ASN A 159 2.23 -17.83 -11.10
C ASN A 159 1.78 -18.30 -9.70
N ASN A 160 1.85 -19.61 -9.48
CA ASN A 160 1.49 -20.27 -8.24
C ASN A 160 2.66 -21.09 -7.67
N THR A 161 3.87 -20.86 -8.16
CA THR A 161 5.06 -21.64 -7.81
C THR A 161 5.61 -21.14 -6.48
N ASN A 162 5.53 -21.98 -5.43
CA ASN A 162 6.11 -21.72 -4.08
C ASN A 162 5.75 -20.34 -3.46
N ASN A 163 4.59 -19.79 -3.79
CA ASN A 163 4.21 -18.43 -3.42
C ASN A 163 2.76 -18.28 -2.92
N ASN A 164 2.23 -19.27 -2.23
CA ASN A 164 0.86 -19.26 -1.71
C ASN A 164 -0.22 -19.01 -2.79
N ASN A 165 -0.02 -19.54 -4.01
CA ASN A 165 -0.93 -19.35 -5.14
C ASN A 165 -1.15 -17.87 -5.51
N TRP A 166 -0.10 -17.06 -5.41
CA TRP A 166 -0.17 -15.61 -5.55
C TRP A 166 -0.88 -15.14 -6.82
N GLY A 167 -0.47 -15.65 -7.99
CA GLY A 167 -1.05 -15.26 -9.27
C GLY A 167 -2.55 -15.53 -9.36
N THR A 168 -3.01 -16.71 -8.91
CA THR A 168 -4.43 -17.06 -8.87
C THR A 168 -5.19 -16.23 -7.84
N THR A 169 -4.63 -16.02 -6.66
CA THR A 169 -5.25 -15.25 -5.57
C THR A 169 -5.51 -13.82 -6.00
N TYR A 170 -4.50 -13.15 -6.55
CA TYR A 170 -4.67 -11.76 -7.00
C TYR A 170 -5.57 -11.63 -8.24
N LYS A 171 -5.46 -12.55 -9.20
CA LYS A 171 -6.38 -12.61 -10.36
C LYS A 171 -7.83 -12.71 -9.91
N ASN A 172 -8.13 -13.58 -8.95
CA ASN A 172 -9.50 -13.75 -8.44
C ASN A 172 -10.01 -12.48 -7.73
N LEU A 173 -9.16 -11.79 -6.97
CA LEU A 173 -9.49 -10.49 -6.37
C LEU A 173 -9.83 -9.45 -7.47
N ALA A 174 -9.00 -9.35 -8.50
CA ALA A 174 -9.22 -8.41 -9.60
C ALA A 174 -10.52 -8.69 -10.37
N LEU A 175 -10.85 -9.96 -10.59
CA LEU A 175 -12.11 -10.36 -11.22
C LEU A 175 -13.33 -10.07 -10.33
N LYS A 176 -13.21 -10.31 -9.02
CA LYS A 176 -14.25 -10.00 -8.02
C LYS A 176 -14.52 -8.49 -7.96
N SER A 177 -13.49 -7.66 -8.07
CA SER A 177 -13.59 -6.19 -8.05
C SER A 177 -14.26 -5.62 -9.30
N ARG A 178 -14.22 -6.32 -10.45
CA ARG A 178 -14.91 -5.91 -11.67
C ARG A 178 -16.43 -6.11 -11.62
N ASN A 179 -16.88 -6.99 -10.73
CA ASN A 179 -18.30 -7.26 -10.51
C ASN A 179 -18.63 -6.84 -9.08
N PRO A 180 -18.77 -5.54 -8.81
CA PRO A 180 -19.05 -5.06 -7.46
C PRO A 180 -20.32 -5.70 -6.95
N LYS A 181 -20.37 -5.95 -5.64
CA LYS A 181 -21.58 -6.44 -4.97
C LYS A 181 -22.73 -5.46 -5.27
N PRO A 182 -23.92 -5.94 -5.60
CA PRO A 182 -25.09 -5.10 -5.80
C PRO A 182 -25.44 -4.30 -4.54
#